data_b9f77120ae13c27a94e616d5a5b44756
#
_entry.id   b9f77120ae13c27a94e616d5a5b44756
#
_cell.length_a   1.000
_cell.length_b   1.000
_cell.length_c   1.000
_cell.angle_alpha   90.00
_cell.angle_beta   90.00
_cell.angle_gamma   90.00
#
_symmetry.space_group_name_H-M   'P 1'
#
loop_
_entity.id
_entity.type
_entity.pdbx_description
1 polymer ?
#
loop_
_entity_poly.entity_id
_entity_poly.type
_entity_poly.pdbx_seq_one_letter_code
_entity_poly.pdbx_strand_id
1 'polypeptide(L)'
;KLPDKHFIFNDGFCHVHKSIHKEDILKAKEVHPEAMVLAHPECTPDTLSVADFIGSTSQIIDYATSSEKNSFIICTEMGIFYELMQKNPEKKFYSVGHRQFCPNMKKVNLENVLESLEKMAPEIELDEELRESARKPLKRMLELAAN
;
A
#
# COMPACT_ATOMS: atom_id res chain seq x y z
N LYS A 1 -20.84 3.28 -3.93
CA LYS A 1 -20.85 4.74 -4.12
C LYS A 1 -21.11 5.16 -5.57
N LEU A 2 -21.04 4.23 -6.53
CA LEU A 2 -21.32 4.46 -7.96
C LEU A 2 -22.23 3.34 -8.49
N PRO A 3 -23.51 3.27 -8.04
CA PRO A 3 -24.40 2.16 -8.34
C PRO A 3 -24.74 2.01 -9.84
N ASP A 4 -24.67 3.11 -10.59
CA ASP A 4 -25.01 3.13 -12.02
C ASP A 4 -23.82 2.81 -12.93
N LYS A 5 -22.65 2.49 -12.36
CA LYS A 5 -21.45 2.15 -13.14
C LYS A 5 -21.30 0.65 -13.27
N HIS A 6 -21.02 0.21 -14.48
CA HIS A 6 -20.63 -1.18 -14.75
C HIS A 6 -19.13 -1.33 -14.52
N PHE A 7 -18.75 -2.23 -13.58
CA PHE A 7 -17.36 -2.51 -13.25
C PHE A 7 -16.96 -3.88 -13.79
N ILE A 8 -15.82 -3.94 -14.44
CA ILE A 8 -15.17 -5.19 -14.86
C ILE A 8 -13.94 -5.34 -13.97
N PHE A 9 -13.96 -6.31 -13.06
CA PHE A 9 -12.86 -6.54 -12.12
C PHE A 9 -11.92 -7.62 -12.63
N ASN A 10 -10.64 -7.42 -12.34
CA ASN A 10 -9.63 -8.47 -12.43
C ASN A 10 -9.61 -9.26 -11.11
N ASP A 11 -9.43 -10.58 -11.18
CA ASP A 11 -9.36 -11.50 -10.02
C ASP A 11 -8.03 -11.38 -9.24
N GLY A 12 -7.28 -10.31 -9.44
CA GLY A 12 -6.04 -10.04 -8.74
C GLY A 12 -6.24 -9.59 -7.29
N PHE A 13 -5.26 -9.88 -6.42
CA PHE A 13 -5.19 -9.38 -5.05
C PHE A 13 -3.74 -9.20 -4.60
N CYS A 14 -3.54 -8.34 -3.60
CA CYS A 14 -2.24 -8.23 -2.93
C CYS A 14 -2.13 -9.28 -1.82
N HIS A 15 -1.16 -10.18 -1.93
CA HIS A 15 -0.95 -11.24 -0.94
C HIS A 15 -0.61 -10.69 0.46
N VAL A 16 0.08 -9.55 0.55
CA VAL A 16 0.39 -8.90 1.84
C VAL A 16 -0.87 -8.44 2.53
N HIS A 17 -1.71 -7.64 1.83
CA HIS A 17 -2.94 -7.11 2.42
C HIS A 17 -3.94 -8.21 2.75
N LYS A 18 -4.05 -9.25 1.91
CA LYS A 18 -4.91 -10.40 2.15
C LYS A 18 -4.47 -11.24 3.35
N SER A 19 -3.18 -11.21 3.72
CA SER A 19 -2.64 -11.95 4.86
C SER A 19 -2.76 -11.22 6.20
N ILE A 20 -3.24 -9.97 6.21
CA ILE A 20 -3.53 -9.21 7.43
C ILE A 20 -4.91 -9.63 7.91
N HIS A 21 -5.00 -10.27 9.06
CA HIS A 21 -6.25 -10.79 9.60
C HIS A 21 -6.80 -9.91 10.72
N LYS A 22 -8.12 -9.86 10.81
CA LYS A 22 -8.84 -9.14 11.88
C LYS A 22 -8.38 -9.54 13.27
N GLU A 23 -8.15 -10.84 13.50
CA GLU A 23 -7.71 -11.40 14.77
C GLU A 23 -6.33 -10.84 15.20
N ASP A 24 -5.42 -10.62 14.25
CA ASP A 24 -4.11 -10.04 14.54
C ASP A 24 -4.22 -8.56 14.94
N ILE A 25 -5.16 -7.83 14.31
CA ILE A 25 -5.47 -6.45 14.68
C ILE A 25 -6.07 -6.38 16.08
N LEU A 26 -7.02 -7.26 16.41
CA LEU A 26 -7.65 -7.28 17.73
C LEU A 26 -6.61 -7.59 18.84
N LYS A 27 -5.70 -8.54 18.61
CA LYS A 27 -4.58 -8.79 19.52
C LYS A 27 -3.67 -7.56 19.69
N ALA A 28 -3.36 -6.86 18.60
CA ALA A 28 -2.58 -5.62 18.67
C ALA A 28 -3.33 -4.53 19.44
N LYS A 29 -4.66 -4.45 19.31
CA LYS A 29 -5.51 -3.54 20.09
C LYS A 29 -5.59 -3.89 21.58
N GLU A 30 -5.49 -5.16 21.95
CA GLU A 30 -5.40 -5.55 23.37
C GLU A 30 -4.13 -4.99 24.04
N VAL A 31 -3.02 -4.93 23.28
CA VAL A 31 -1.74 -4.38 23.77
C VAL A 31 -1.69 -2.85 23.66
N HIS A 32 -2.33 -2.29 22.63
CA HIS A 32 -2.32 -0.87 22.31
C HIS A 32 -3.75 -0.34 22.13
N PRO A 33 -4.58 -0.31 23.19
CA PRO A 33 -6.01 0.00 23.11
C PRO A 33 -6.29 1.42 22.58
N GLU A 34 -5.36 2.35 22.79
CA GLU A 34 -5.46 3.75 22.33
C GLU A 34 -5.11 3.94 20.85
N ALA A 35 -4.40 2.97 20.24
CA ALA A 35 -3.89 3.12 18.88
C ALA A 35 -4.99 3.02 17.83
N MET A 36 -5.03 3.94 16.89
CA MET A 36 -5.96 3.90 15.75
C MET A 36 -5.49 2.90 14.70
N VAL A 37 -6.42 2.16 14.13
CA VAL A 37 -6.17 1.16 13.08
C VAL A 37 -6.28 1.82 11.70
N LEU A 38 -5.16 1.89 10.97
CA LEU A 38 -5.11 2.44 9.62
C LEU A 38 -4.86 1.30 8.62
N ALA A 39 -5.80 1.07 7.70
CA ALA A 39 -5.77 -0.09 6.80
C ALA A 39 -5.78 0.31 5.31
N HIS A 40 -5.05 -0.47 4.52
CA HIS A 40 -5.09 -0.35 3.06
C HIS A 40 -6.39 -0.96 2.50
N PRO A 41 -7.03 -0.36 1.48
CA PRO A 41 -8.32 -0.84 0.95
C PRO A 41 -8.25 -2.23 0.29
N GLU A 42 -7.07 -2.74 -0.02
CA GLU A 42 -6.88 -4.12 -0.50
C GLU A 42 -6.93 -5.19 0.60
N CYS A 43 -7.02 -4.79 1.87
CA CYS A 43 -7.28 -5.73 2.96
C CYS A 43 -8.66 -6.37 2.80
N THR A 44 -8.86 -7.53 3.45
CA THR A 44 -10.14 -8.23 3.39
C THR A 44 -11.26 -7.41 4.04
N PRO A 45 -12.53 -7.60 3.65
CA PRO A 45 -13.66 -6.90 4.28
C PRO A 45 -13.70 -7.06 5.80
N ASP A 46 -13.34 -8.24 6.33
CA ASP A 46 -13.28 -8.49 7.77
C ASP A 46 -12.23 -7.63 8.46
N THR A 47 -11.04 -7.51 7.85
CA THR A 47 -9.97 -6.63 8.31
C THR A 47 -10.40 -5.17 8.27
N LEU A 48 -11.02 -4.73 7.17
CA LEU A 48 -11.51 -3.37 7.01
C LEU A 48 -12.63 -3.01 7.99
N SER A 49 -13.41 -4.00 8.45
CA SER A 49 -14.51 -3.79 9.41
C SER A 49 -14.06 -3.27 10.79
N VAL A 50 -12.77 -3.44 11.12
CA VAL A 50 -12.18 -2.99 12.39
C VAL A 50 -11.17 -1.85 12.22
N ALA A 51 -11.07 -1.29 11.01
CA ALA A 51 -10.22 -0.14 10.73
C ALA A 51 -10.92 1.18 11.09
N ASP A 52 -10.19 2.07 11.75
CA ASP A 52 -10.63 3.45 12.04
C ASP A 52 -10.48 4.35 10.81
N PHE A 53 -9.50 4.05 9.95
CA PHE A 53 -9.28 4.74 8.69
C PHE A 53 -8.87 3.76 7.58
N ILE A 54 -9.41 3.96 6.39
CA ILE A 54 -9.10 3.16 5.19
C ILE A 54 -8.59 4.11 4.11
N GLY A 55 -7.36 3.87 3.63
CA GLY A 55 -6.76 4.71 2.61
C GLY A 55 -5.55 4.06 1.93
N SER A 56 -5.14 4.63 0.81
CA SER A 56 -3.89 4.26 0.14
C SER A 56 -2.69 4.51 1.05
N THR A 57 -1.53 3.98 0.69
CA THR A 57 -0.29 4.20 1.45
C THR A 57 -0.03 5.68 1.73
N SER A 58 -0.14 6.55 0.70
CA SER A 58 0.03 7.99 0.87
C SER A 58 -1.02 8.59 1.81
N GLN A 59 -2.29 8.19 1.67
CA GLN A 59 -3.37 8.66 2.54
C GLN A 59 -3.19 8.22 4.00
N ILE A 60 -2.64 7.02 4.25
CA ILE A 60 -2.30 6.56 5.60
C ILE A 60 -1.21 7.45 6.21
N ILE A 61 -0.16 7.78 5.44
CA ILE A 61 0.91 8.67 5.88
C ILE A 61 0.34 10.07 6.21
N ASP A 62 -0.45 10.63 5.31
CA ASP A 62 -1.03 11.96 5.47
C ASP A 62 -1.98 12.02 6.67
N TYR A 63 -2.82 10.99 6.83
CA TYR A 63 -3.72 10.88 7.98
C TYR A 63 -2.96 10.78 9.30
N ALA A 64 -1.96 9.90 9.37
CA ALA A 64 -1.14 9.73 10.57
C ALA A 64 -0.38 11.02 10.91
N THR A 65 0.05 11.77 9.89
CA THR A 65 0.80 13.03 10.06
C THR A 65 -0.10 14.17 10.55
N SER A 66 -1.30 14.31 9.99
CA SER A 66 -2.24 15.38 10.34
C SER A 66 -3.08 15.09 11.59
N SER A 67 -3.16 13.83 12.02
CA SER A 67 -3.95 13.42 13.18
C SER A 67 -3.40 13.96 14.50
N GLU A 68 -4.26 14.35 15.41
CA GLU A 68 -3.90 14.64 16.81
C GLU A 68 -3.57 13.38 17.64
N LYS A 69 -3.87 12.20 17.12
CA LYS A 69 -3.51 10.92 17.75
C LYS A 69 -2.03 10.63 17.61
N ASN A 70 -1.46 9.97 18.60
CA ASN A 70 -0.03 9.68 18.66
C ASN A 70 0.31 8.18 18.56
N SER A 71 -0.69 7.34 18.28
CA SER A 71 -0.53 5.89 18.34
C SER A 71 -1.36 5.22 17.26
N PHE A 72 -0.72 4.40 16.41
CA PHE A 72 -1.35 3.81 15.22
C PHE A 72 -0.92 2.36 15.01
N ILE A 73 -1.89 1.50 14.70
CA ILE A 73 -1.69 0.15 14.19
C ILE A 73 -1.81 0.22 12.67
N ILE A 74 -0.74 -0.16 11.98
CA ILE A 74 -0.61 0.00 10.54
C ILE A 74 -0.86 -1.33 9.83
N CYS A 75 -1.88 -1.38 8.98
CA CYS A 75 -2.33 -2.56 8.26
C CYS A 75 -2.04 -2.43 6.75
N THR A 76 -0.75 -2.34 6.41
CA THR A 76 -0.22 -2.35 5.05
C THR A 76 1.22 -2.89 5.03
N GLU A 77 1.89 -2.88 3.88
CA GLU A 77 3.28 -3.35 3.75
C GLU A 77 4.23 -2.54 4.64
N MET A 78 5.18 -3.24 5.28
CA MET A 78 6.02 -2.67 6.35
C MET A 78 6.99 -1.57 5.88
N GLY A 79 7.25 -1.42 4.60
CA GLY A 79 8.13 -0.38 4.06
C GLY A 79 7.67 1.04 4.37
N ILE A 80 6.37 1.23 4.63
CA ILE A 80 5.79 2.53 5.01
C ILE A 80 6.32 3.05 6.36
N PHE A 81 6.74 2.15 7.27
CA PHE A 81 7.14 2.53 8.62
C PHE A 81 8.31 3.51 8.66
N TYR A 82 9.26 3.37 7.72
CA TYR A 82 10.36 4.31 7.63
C TYR A 82 9.86 5.75 7.43
N GLU A 83 8.99 5.97 6.45
CA GLU A 83 8.46 7.31 6.16
C GLU A 83 7.56 7.84 7.29
N LEU A 84 6.73 6.98 7.87
CA LEU A 84 5.89 7.33 9.03
C LEU A 84 6.73 7.82 10.21
N MET A 85 7.81 7.10 10.56
CA MET A 85 8.70 7.48 11.65
C MET A 85 9.53 8.74 11.34
N GLN A 86 9.98 8.90 10.08
CA GLN A 86 10.72 10.10 9.68
C GLN A 86 9.85 11.36 9.75
N LYS A 87 8.61 11.28 9.30
CA LYS A 87 7.68 12.41 9.33
C LYS A 87 7.10 12.70 10.72
N ASN A 88 7.07 11.70 11.59
CA ASN A 88 6.39 11.77 12.87
C ASN A 88 7.21 11.12 14.00
N PRO A 89 8.37 11.68 14.36
CA PRO A 89 9.30 11.05 15.33
C PRO A 89 8.72 10.87 16.74
N GLU A 90 7.71 11.67 17.10
CA GLU A 90 7.04 11.58 18.42
C GLU A 90 5.87 10.61 18.45
N LYS A 91 5.44 10.05 17.29
CA LYS A 91 4.30 9.14 17.21
C LYS A 91 4.75 7.67 17.23
N LYS A 92 3.84 6.80 17.63
CA LYS A 92 4.10 5.36 17.75
C LYS A 92 3.34 4.61 16.67
N PHE A 93 4.06 3.73 15.98
CA PHE A 93 3.52 2.91 14.90
C PHE A 93 3.76 1.44 15.20
N TYR A 94 2.70 0.64 15.15
CA TYR A 94 2.72 -0.79 15.46
C TYR A 94 2.32 -1.61 14.23
N SER A 95 3.03 -2.68 14.00
CA SER A 95 2.67 -3.68 12.99
C SER A 95 1.74 -4.73 13.60
N VAL A 96 0.95 -5.39 12.76
CA VAL A 96 0.11 -6.53 13.17
C VAL A 96 0.83 -7.88 12.99
N GLY A 97 2.14 -7.86 12.71
CA GLY A 97 2.97 -9.06 12.64
C GLY A 97 3.84 -9.14 11.39
N HIS A 98 4.56 -10.26 11.28
CA HIS A 98 5.58 -10.50 10.25
C HIS A 98 5.04 -10.69 8.82
N ARG A 99 3.73 -10.86 8.65
CA ARG A 99 3.07 -11.08 7.35
C ARG A 99 2.98 -9.83 6.48
N GLN A 100 3.32 -8.67 7.01
CA GLN A 100 3.31 -7.38 6.30
C GLN A 100 4.54 -7.16 5.41
N PHE A 101 5.32 -8.19 5.15
CA PHE A 101 6.53 -8.16 4.33
C PHE A 101 6.23 -8.64 2.90
N CYS A 102 6.59 -7.82 1.91
CA CYS A 102 6.50 -8.20 0.50
C CYS A 102 7.87 -8.60 -0.05
N PRO A 103 8.13 -9.90 -0.27
CA PRO A 103 9.43 -10.35 -0.79
C PRO A 103 9.73 -9.81 -2.19
N ASN A 104 8.69 -9.52 -2.98
CA ASN A 104 8.87 -8.96 -4.33
C ASN A 104 9.35 -7.50 -4.28
N MET A 105 8.80 -6.67 -3.39
CA MET A 105 9.28 -5.29 -3.20
C MET A 105 10.72 -5.26 -2.69
N LYS A 106 11.12 -6.24 -1.87
CA LYS A 106 12.48 -6.33 -1.29
C LYS A 106 13.53 -6.94 -2.23
N LYS A 107 13.16 -7.27 -3.48
CA LYS A 107 14.13 -7.59 -4.53
C LYS A 107 14.90 -6.36 -5.01
N VAL A 108 14.31 -5.19 -4.87
CA VAL A 108 15.00 -3.91 -5.14
C VAL A 108 15.81 -3.54 -3.90
N ASN A 109 17.13 -3.43 -4.06
CA ASN A 109 18.08 -3.05 -3.02
C ASN A 109 19.01 -1.94 -3.54
N LEU A 110 19.80 -1.35 -2.65
CA LEU A 110 20.67 -0.22 -3.02
C LEU A 110 21.74 -0.62 -4.04
N GLU A 111 22.24 -1.84 -3.96
CA GLU A 111 23.26 -2.37 -4.88
C GLU A 111 22.74 -2.44 -6.31
N ASN A 112 21.55 -3.01 -6.53
CA ASN A 112 21.02 -3.11 -7.89
C ASN A 112 20.46 -1.77 -8.41
N VAL A 113 20.07 -0.84 -7.53
CA VAL A 113 19.77 0.54 -7.94
C VAL A 113 21.04 1.25 -8.40
N LEU A 114 22.13 1.16 -7.63
CA LEU A 114 23.43 1.74 -8.00
C LEU A 114 23.92 1.14 -9.33
N GLU A 115 23.90 -0.17 -9.47
CA GLU A 115 24.31 -0.86 -10.70
C GLU A 115 23.50 -0.39 -11.92
N SER A 116 22.19 -0.24 -11.78
CA SER A 116 21.33 0.27 -12.85
C SER A 116 21.67 1.69 -13.25
N LEU A 117 22.00 2.55 -12.28
CA LEU A 117 22.41 3.95 -12.55
C LEU A 117 23.79 4.05 -13.21
N GLU A 118 24.76 3.25 -12.76
CA GLU A 118 26.12 3.27 -13.30
C GLU A 118 26.19 2.66 -14.69
N LYS A 119 25.48 1.56 -14.92
CA LYS A 119 25.53 0.80 -16.19
C LYS A 119 24.43 1.18 -17.17
N MET A 120 23.44 1.98 -16.75
CA MET A 120 22.22 2.27 -17.51
C MET A 120 21.54 0.96 -18.01
N ALA A 121 21.52 -0.06 -17.17
CA ALA A 121 21.08 -1.44 -17.48
C ALA A 121 20.28 -2.04 -16.30
N PRO A 122 19.43 -3.06 -16.57
CA PRO A 122 19.07 -3.57 -17.91
C PRO A 122 18.17 -2.58 -18.66
N GLU A 123 18.36 -2.48 -19.96
CA GLU A 123 17.41 -1.80 -20.83
C GLU A 123 16.17 -2.69 -21.03
N ILE A 124 14.98 -2.09 -20.92
CA ILE A 124 13.73 -2.81 -21.13
C ILE A 124 13.28 -2.63 -22.58
N GLU A 125 13.39 -3.70 -23.34
CA GLU A 125 12.90 -3.76 -24.71
C GLU A 125 11.54 -4.47 -24.77
N LEU A 126 10.60 -3.86 -25.48
CA LEU A 126 9.30 -4.44 -25.75
C LEU A 126 9.07 -4.46 -27.27
N ASP A 127 8.43 -5.52 -27.74
CA ASP A 127 7.92 -5.57 -29.10
C ASP A 127 7.01 -4.36 -29.38
N GLU A 128 7.18 -3.71 -30.53
CA GLU A 128 6.49 -2.47 -30.86
C GLU A 128 4.98 -2.63 -30.93
N GLU A 129 4.49 -3.74 -31.46
CA GLU A 129 3.05 -4.02 -31.56
C GLU A 129 2.45 -4.19 -30.17
N LEU A 130 3.15 -4.93 -29.28
CA LEU A 130 2.76 -5.09 -27.88
C LEU A 130 2.76 -3.74 -27.16
N ARG A 131 3.80 -2.94 -27.33
CA ARG A 131 3.93 -1.61 -26.71
C ARG A 131 2.79 -0.69 -27.10
N GLU A 132 2.49 -0.56 -28.41
CA GLU A 132 1.41 0.28 -28.91
C GLU A 132 0.03 -0.24 -28.51
N SER A 133 -0.16 -1.55 -28.48
CA SER A 133 -1.38 -2.20 -27.99
C SER A 133 -1.64 -1.89 -26.52
N ALA A 134 -0.63 -2.06 -25.66
CA ALA A 134 -0.71 -1.78 -24.22
C ALA A 134 -0.86 -0.29 -23.90
N ARG A 135 -0.32 0.61 -24.72
CA ARG A 135 -0.41 2.07 -24.54
C ARG A 135 -1.84 2.60 -24.69
N LYS A 136 -2.65 2.01 -25.57
CA LYS A 136 -4.03 2.49 -25.86
C LYS A 136 -4.92 2.59 -24.62
N PRO A 137 -5.09 1.54 -23.80
CA PRO A 137 -5.91 1.62 -22.58
C PRO A 137 -5.33 2.58 -21.54
N LEU A 138 -3.99 2.63 -21.40
CA LEU A 138 -3.33 3.58 -20.47
C LEU A 138 -3.57 5.02 -20.88
N LYS A 139 -3.41 5.35 -22.17
CA LYS A 139 -3.72 6.69 -22.69
C LYS A 139 -5.19 7.06 -22.45
N ARG A 140 -6.10 6.11 -22.71
CA ARG A 140 -7.54 6.35 -22.49
C ARG A 140 -7.85 6.58 -21.01
N MET A 141 -7.22 5.86 -20.11
CA MET A 141 -7.35 6.07 -18.67
C MET A 141 -6.94 7.49 -18.27
N LEU A 142 -5.79 7.97 -18.76
CA LEU A 142 -5.30 9.33 -18.47
C LEU A 142 -6.23 10.42 -19.02
N GLU A 143 -6.74 10.25 -20.24
CA GLU A 143 -7.72 11.15 -20.84
C GLU A 143 -9.00 11.26 -20.01
N LEU A 144 -9.48 10.14 -19.46
CA LEU A 144 -10.68 10.12 -18.63
C LEU A 144 -10.44 10.69 -17.22
N ALA A 145 -9.22 10.61 -16.70
CA ALA A 145 -8.85 11.15 -15.41
C ALA A 145 -8.58 12.66 -15.43
N ALA A 146 -8.31 13.24 -16.61
CA ALA A 146 -8.05 14.67 -16.79
C ALA A 146 -9.34 15.53 -16.86
N ASN A 147 -10.51 14.89 -16.94
CA ASN A 147 -11.84 15.52 -16.91
C ASN A 147 -12.49 15.28 -15.55
#